data_61fc60a0dc9742b0f33182ac884a4107
#
_entry.id   61fc60a0dc9742b0f33182ac884a4107
#
_cell.length_a   1.000
_cell.length_b   1.000
_cell.length_c   1.000
_cell.angle_alpha   90.00
_cell.angle_beta   90.00
_cell.angle_gamma   90.00
#
_symmetry.space_group_name_H-M   'P 1'
#
loop_
_entity.id
_entity.type
_entity.pdbx_description
1 polymer ?
#
loop_
_entity_poly.entity_id
_entity_poly.type
_entity_poly.pdbx_seq_one_letter_code
_entity_poly.pdbx_strand_id
1 'polypeptide(L)'
;MLADENSLYFITAKGKTFYSQLMENPYVAIGGMCGGDGTMHKKAISIQGKAVNIGSEKLGEVFRQNPYMEEIYPQKESRTALEVFQVAEGTGEFFDLSVKPIYRDTFVLGAGQERAEQTGGYFITDRCHGCSICYSKCPQKCIDMTAKPFVIQQEHCLHCGNCIAACPFDAVGKRV
;
A
#
# COMPACT_ATOMS: atom_id res chain seq x y z
N MET A 1 8.57 -4.19 13.74
CA MET A 1 8.47 -2.98 12.91
C MET A 1 7.97 -1.84 13.80
N LEU A 2 8.26 -0.60 13.44
CA LEU A 2 7.81 0.61 14.12
C LEU A 2 7.25 1.54 13.03
N ALA A 3 6.21 2.29 13.32
CA ALA A 3 5.70 3.35 12.45
C ALA A 3 5.48 4.63 13.26
N ASP A 4 5.71 5.75 12.67
CA ASP A 4 5.26 7.07 13.13
C ASP A 4 4.33 7.72 12.07
N GLU A 5 4.02 8.99 12.23
CA GLU A 5 3.08 9.68 11.35
C GLU A 5 3.51 9.73 9.87
N ASN A 6 4.83 9.65 9.59
CA ASN A 6 5.37 9.91 8.27
C ASN A 6 6.23 8.78 7.71
N SER A 7 6.57 7.78 8.53
CA SER A 7 7.59 6.79 8.17
C SER A 7 7.30 5.42 8.76
N LEU A 8 7.81 4.41 8.07
CA LEU A 8 7.85 3.05 8.55
C LEU A 8 9.30 2.65 8.81
N TYR A 9 9.54 1.91 9.90
CA TYR A 9 10.88 1.46 10.29
C TYR A 9 10.92 -0.06 10.45
N PHE A 10 11.98 -0.65 9.96
CA PHE A 10 12.28 -2.05 10.18
C PHE A 10 13.77 -2.24 10.50
N ILE A 11 14.12 -3.39 11.05
CA ILE A 11 15.50 -3.72 11.41
C ILE A 11 15.96 -4.96 10.68
N THR A 12 17.25 -5.00 10.38
CA THR A 12 17.93 -6.20 9.94
C THR A 12 19.35 -6.25 10.49
N ALA A 13 19.94 -7.44 10.56
CA ALA A 13 21.32 -7.59 10.99
C ALA A 13 22.29 -7.40 9.81
N LYS A 14 23.41 -6.73 10.06
CA LYS A 14 24.47 -6.44 9.06
C LYS A 14 25.00 -7.68 8.32
N GLY A 15 25.00 -8.83 8.97
CA GLY A 15 25.49 -10.08 8.39
C GLY A 15 24.47 -10.81 7.49
N LYS A 16 23.24 -10.28 7.31
CA LYS A 16 22.24 -10.92 6.45
C LYS A 16 22.37 -10.48 5.00
N THR A 17 22.11 -11.41 4.08
CA THR A 17 22.02 -11.11 2.63
C THR A 17 21.04 -9.97 2.35
N PHE A 18 19.91 -9.93 3.06
CA PHE A 18 18.93 -8.85 2.94
C PHE A 18 19.52 -7.47 3.24
N TYR A 19 20.44 -7.36 4.20
CA TYR A 19 21.16 -6.11 4.47
C TYR A 19 21.98 -5.67 3.25
N SER A 20 22.77 -6.57 2.67
CA SER A 20 23.56 -6.28 1.47
C SER A 20 22.70 -5.88 0.30
N GLN A 21 21.56 -6.55 0.10
CA GLN A 21 20.59 -6.22 -0.95
C GLN A 21 20.04 -4.80 -0.79
N LEU A 22 19.70 -4.40 0.46
CA LEU A 22 19.21 -3.04 0.74
C LEU A 22 20.28 -1.97 0.50
N MET A 23 21.55 -2.29 0.74
CA MET A 23 22.65 -1.36 0.47
C MET A 23 22.93 -1.19 -1.02
N GLU A 24 22.67 -2.21 -1.84
CA GLU A 24 22.79 -2.15 -3.29
C GLU A 24 21.56 -1.55 -3.97
N ASN A 25 20.37 -1.97 -3.53
CA ASN A 25 19.08 -1.50 -4.04
C ASN A 25 18.14 -1.21 -2.86
N PRO A 26 17.94 0.08 -2.52
CA PRO A 26 17.15 0.47 -1.37
C PRO A 26 15.62 0.41 -1.59
N TYR A 27 15.14 0.07 -2.78
CA TYR A 27 13.71 -0.03 -3.03
C TYR A 27 13.12 -1.29 -2.42
N VAL A 28 12.06 -1.11 -1.65
CA VAL A 28 11.38 -2.17 -0.90
C VAL A 28 9.90 -2.21 -1.22
N ALA A 29 9.35 -3.42 -1.17
CA ALA A 29 7.91 -3.65 -1.12
C ALA A 29 7.58 -4.38 0.19
N ILE A 30 6.65 -3.84 0.97
CA ILE A 30 6.26 -4.35 2.28
C ILE A 30 4.76 -4.65 2.24
N GLY A 31 4.39 -5.86 2.62
CA GLY A 31 2.99 -6.26 2.74
C GLY A 31 2.64 -6.69 4.16
N GLY A 32 1.42 -6.41 4.59
CA GLY A 32 0.90 -6.82 5.87
C GLY A 32 -0.59 -7.12 5.81
N MET A 33 -1.04 -8.02 6.67
CA MET A 33 -2.47 -8.32 6.84
C MET A 33 -2.80 -8.45 8.32
N CYS A 34 -4.00 -7.98 8.69
CA CYS A 34 -4.54 -8.15 10.04
C CYS A 34 -6.05 -8.43 9.98
N GLY A 35 -6.64 -8.81 11.10
CA GLY A 35 -8.09 -9.02 11.24
C GLY A 35 -8.47 -10.47 11.57
N GLY A 36 -9.76 -10.78 11.43
CA GLY A 36 -10.37 -12.04 11.83
C GLY A 36 -9.99 -13.26 10.98
N ASP A 37 -10.63 -14.37 11.25
CA ASP A 37 -10.42 -15.62 10.52
C ASP A 37 -11.02 -15.53 9.10
N GLY A 38 -10.27 -16.09 8.14
CA GLY A 38 -10.63 -16.05 6.72
C GLY A 38 -10.24 -14.76 6.00
N THR A 39 -9.94 -14.88 4.70
CA THR A 39 -9.42 -13.78 3.87
C THR A 39 -10.37 -12.58 3.81
N MET A 40 -11.67 -12.84 3.73
CA MET A 40 -12.70 -11.79 3.59
C MET A 40 -13.03 -11.06 4.91
N HIS A 41 -12.31 -11.33 5.99
CA HIS A 41 -12.40 -10.63 7.27
C HIS A 41 -11.11 -9.87 7.62
N LYS A 42 -10.23 -9.70 6.63
CA LYS A 42 -8.92 -9.10 6.81
C LYS A 42 -8.85 -7.71 6.21
N LYS A 43 -7.95 -6.94 6.79
CA LYS A 43 -7.42 -5.71 6.22
C LYS A 43 -6.02 -5.99 5.73
N ALA A 44 -5.67 -5.44 4.58
CA ALA A 44 -4.36 -5.61 3.98
C ALA A 44 -3.74 -4.24 3.69
N ILE A 45 -2.43 -4.17 3.80
CA ILE A 45 -1.65 -3.00 3.43
C ILE A 45 -0.50 -3.45 2.54
N SER A 46 -0.21 -2.69 1.52
CA SER A 46 1.02 -2.80 0.75
C SER A 46 1.70 -1.44 0.65
N ILE A 47 3.01 -1.41 0.82
CA ILE A 47 3.83 -0.19 0.78
C ILE A 47 4.97 -0.44 -0.16
N GLN A 48 5.25 0.53 -1.03
CA GLN A 48 6.44 0.56 -1.87
C GLN A 48 7.18 1.86 -1.60
N GLY A 49 8.49 1.79 -1.44
CA GLY A 49 9.26 2.98 -1.13
C GLY A 49 10.75 2.73 -1.08
N LYS A 50 11.48 3.78 -0.75
CA LYS A 50 12.93 3.76 -0.60
C LYS A 50 13.30 3.63 0.87
N ALA A 51 14.05 2.59 1.22
CA ALA A 51 14.60 2.39 2.55
C ALA A 51 15.94 3.12 2.70
N VAL A 52 16.11 3.87 3.77
CA VAL A 52 17.35 4.56 4.13
C VAL A 52 17.89 3.95 5.40
N ASN A 53 19.16 3.57 5.41
CA ASN A 53 19.82 3.09 6.61
C ASN A 53 20.09 4.27 7.56
N ILE A 54 19.51 4.22 8.75
CA ILE A 54 19.70 5.21 9.81
C ILE A 54 20.54 4.66 10.98
N GLY A 55 21.26 3.56 10.77
CA GLY A 55 22.14 2.96 11.76
C GLY A 55 21.40 2.47 13.00
N SER A 56 21.86 2.88 14.18
CA SER A 56 21.23 2.52 15.46
C SER A 56 20.16 3.51 15.94
N GLU A 57 19.89 4.55 15.17
CA GLU A 57 18.81 5.48 15.49
C GLU A 57 17.48 4.73 15.62
N LYS A 58 16.66 5.13 16.58
CA LYS A 58 15.36 4.48 16.88
C LYS A 58 15.43 2.99 17.27
N LEU A 59 16.62 2.35 17.34
CA LEU A 59 16.72 0.93 17.71
C LEU A 59 16.10 0.66 19.09
N GLY A 60 16.37 1.52 20.08
CA GLY A 60 15.77 1.43 21.41
C GLY A 60 14.24 1.56 21.40
N GLU A 61 13.69 2.36 20.48
CA GLU A 61 12.25 2.52 20.31
C GLU A 61 11.62 1.29 19.68
N VAL A 62 12.29 0.71 18.67
CA VAL A 62 11.87 -0.56 18.06
C VAL A 62 11.79 -1.68 19.10
N PHE A 63 12.79 -1.79 20.00
CA PHE A 63 12.77 -2.78 21.08
C PHE A 63 11.64 -2.55 22.07
N ARG A 64 11.39 -1.31 22.48
CA ARG A 64 10.29 -0.98 23.40
C ARG A 64 8.92 -1.35 22.83
N GLN A 65 8.69 -1.16 21.53
CA GLN A 65 7.43 -1.50 20.88
C GLN A 65 7.32 -2.99 20.51
N ASN A 66 8.43 -3.70 20.52
CA ASN A 66 8.47 -5.12 20.18
C ASN A 66 9.23 -5.91 21.29
N PRO A 67 8.65 -6.09 22.48
CA PRO A 67 9.35 -6.68 23.64
C PRO A 67 9.92 -8.07 23.37
N TYR A 68 9.29 -8.88 22.51
CA TYR A 68 9.80 -10.19 22.11
C TYR A 68 11.21 -10.14 21.51
N MET A 69 11.64 -8.98 21.00
CA MET A 69 13.00 -8.79 20.49
C MET A 69 14.07 -8.93 21.58
N GLU A 70 13.71 -8.68 22.85
CA GLU A 70 14.63 -8.86 23.97
C GLU A 70 14.92 -10.34 24.26
N GLU A 71 13.99 -11.24 23.91
CA GLU A 71 14.22 -12.68 24.01
C GLU A 71 15.23 -13.17 22.96
N ILE A 72 15.22 -12.52 21.77
CA ILE A 72 16.14 -12.86 20.67
C ILE A 72 17.52 -12.21 20.87
N TYR A 73 17.54 -10.98 21.39
CA TYR A 73 18.75 -10.15 21.60
C TYR A 73 18.80 -9.66 23.05
N PRO A 74 19.01 -10.56 24.04
CA PRO A 74 18.92 -10.22 25.46
C PRO A 74 20.05 -9.29 25.91
N GLN A 75 21.24 -9.42 25.33
CA GLN A 75 22.41 -8.61 25.68
C GLN A 75 22.49 -7.39 24.76
N LYS A 76 22.80 -6.23 25.35
CA LYS A 76 22.94 -4.98 24.58
C LYS A 76 24.02 -5.07 23.49
N GLU A 77 25.09 -5.80 23.78
CA GLU A 77 26.21 -6.05 22.88
C GLU A 77 25.76 -6.79 21.62
N SER A 78 24.84 -7.74 21.73
CA SER A 78 24.29 -8.47 20.58
C SER A 78 23.47 -7.58 19.65
N ARG A 79 22.93 -6.48 20.18
CA ARG A 79 22.12 -5.52 19.40
C ARG A 79 22.97 -4.65 18.46
N THR A 80 24.30 -4.59 18.65
CA THR A 80 25.22 -3.84 17.77
C THR A 80 25.28 -4.38 16.34
N ALA A 81 24.84 -5.63 16.15
CA ALA A 81 24.70 -6.23 14.82
C ALA A 81 23.50 -5.69 14.03
N LEU A 82 22.54 -5.04 14.70
CA LEU A 82 21.29 -4.59 14.11
C LEU A 82 21.37 -3.14 13.66
N GLU A 83 20.79 -2.85 12.50
CA GLU A 83 20.58 -1.50 12.02
C GLU A 83 19.12 -1.28 11.61
N VAL A 84 18.69 -0.06 11.76
CA VAL A 84 17.34 0.41 11.44
C VAL A 84 17.32 0.99 10.03
N PHE A 85 16.30 0.61 9.28
CA PHE A 85 16.00 1.18 7.98
C PHE A 85 14.70 1.95 8.09
N GLN A 86 14.69 3.18 7.59
CA GLN A 86 13.54 4.06 7.50
C GLN A 86 13.01 4.08 6.07
N VAL A 87 11.72 3.88 5.90
CA VAL A 87 11.00 4.17 4.65
C VAL A 87 10.23 5.46 4.88
N ALA A 88 10.81 6.58 4.44
CA ALA A 88 10.27 7.93 4.62
C ALA A 88 9.67 8.50 3.33
N GLU A 89 9.91 7.85 2.21
CA GLU A 89 9.36 8.20 0.91
C GLU A 89 8.77 6.96 0.26
N GLY A 90 7.50 7.03 -0.11
CA GLY A 90 6.85 5.89 -0.73
C GLY A 90 5.35 6.08 -0.89
N THR A 91 4.73 5.09 -1.49
CA THR A 91 3.28 5.01 -1.66
C THR A 91 2.76 3.73 -1.04
N GLY A 92 1.54 3.77 -0.58
CA GLY A 92 0.89 2.59 -0.04
C GLY A 92 -0.57 2.48 -0.46
N GLU A 93 -1.05 1.26 -0.41
CA GLU A 93 -2.45 0.91 -0.61
C GLU A 93 -2.97 0.18 0.61
N PHE A 94 -4.16 0.54 1.01
CA PHE A 94 -4.90 -0.12 2.07
C PHE A 94 -6.16 -0.74 1.49
N PHE A 95 -6.46 -1.97 1.89
CA PHE A 95 -7.68 -2.69 1.53
C PHE A 95 -8.39 -3.16 2.78
N ASP A 96 -9.69 -2.90 2.87
CA ASP A 96 -10.58 -3.55 3.81
C ASP A 96 -11.45 -4.57 3.08
N LEU A 97 -11.12 -5.85 3.24
CA LEU A 97 -11.82 -6.96 2.61
C LEU A 97 -13.08 -7.37 3.38
N SER A 98 -13.28 -6.83 4.59
CA SER A 98 -14.40 -7.18 5.46
C SER A 98 -15.68 -6.43 5.13
N VAL A 99 -15.60 -5.40 4.30
CA VAL A 99 -16.75 -4.60 3.85
C VAL A 99 -17.12 -4.91 2.40
N LYS A 100 -18.37 -4.62 2.03
CA LYS A 100 -18.88 -4.81 0.66
C LYS A 100 -19.61 -3.56 0.18
N PRO A 101 -19.21 -2.99 -0.95
CA PRO A 101 -18.05 -3.36 -1.77
C PRO A 101 -16.74 -3.20 -0.98
N ILE A 102 -15.68 -3.90 -1.40
CA ILE A 102 -14.37 -3.80 -0.77
C ILE A 102 -13.92 -2.34 -0.74
N TYR A 103 -13.42 -1.88 0.42
CA TYR A 103 -12.87 -0.54 0.52
C TYR A 103 -11.36 -0.54 0.21
N ARG A 104 -10.93 0.46 -0.54
CA ARG A 104 -9.54 0.70 -0.90
C ARG A 104 -9.20 2.17 -0.67
N ASP A 105 -8.03 2.43 -0.11
CA ASP A 105 -7.45 3.76 0.00
C ASP A 105 -5.99 3.74 -0.42
N THR A 106 -5.47 4.89 -0.80
CA THR A 106 -4.05 5.09 -1.14
C THR A 106 -3.49 6.20 -0.25
N PHE A 107 -2.24 6.04 0.15
CA PHE A 107 -1.55 7.02 0.97
C PHE A 107 -0.12 7.18 0.52
N VAL A 108 0.50 8.26 0.95
CA VAL A 108 1.90 8.58 0.68
C VAL A 108 2.63 8.62 2.02
N LEU A 109 3.84 8.08 2.06
CA LEU A 109 4.78 8.25 3.16
C LEU A 109 5.66 9.47 2.88
N GLY A 110 5.87 10.29 3.89
CA GLY A 110 6.74 11.47 3.83
C GLY A 110 6.08 12.74 4.33
N ALA A 111 6.86 13.59 4.99
CA ALA A 111 6.40 14.87 5.47
C ALA A 111 6.17 15.85 4.30
N GLY A 112 5.01 16.51 4.29
CA GLY A 112 4.69 17.56 3.33
C GLY A 112 4.28 17.07 1.93
N GLN A 113 4.13 15.78 1.72
CA GLN A 113 3.51 15.28 0.50
C GLN A 113 1.98 15.34 0.69
N GLU A 114 1.34 16.25 -0.05
CA GLU A 114 -0.11 16.20 -0.23
C GLU A 114 -0.48 14.79 -0.71
N ARG A 115 -1.65 14.28 -0.27
CA ARG A 115 -2.22 13.04 -0.80
C ARG A 115 -2.02 13.09 -2.31
N ALA A 116 -1.16 12.25 -2.85
CA ALA A 116 -1.02 12.15 -4.29
C ALA A 116 -2.43 11.94 -4.83
N GLU A 117 -2.88 12.84 -5.69
CA GLU A 117 -4.11 12.59 -6.45
C GLU A 117 -4.02 11.16 -6.88
N GLN A 118 -5.04 10.37 -6.56
CA GLN A 118 -5.03 8.90 -6.66
C GLN A 118 -4.26 8.47 -7.91
N THR A 119 -2.97 8.22 -7.73
CA THR A 119 -2.08 7.80 -8.81
C THR A 119 -2.53 6.41 -9.23
N GLY A 120 -2.98 6.32 -10.46
CA GLY A 120 -3.53 5.09 -11.00
C GLY A 120 -5.07 5.04 -10.93
N GLY A 121 -5.63 4.01 -11.53
CA GLY A 121 -7.07 3.79 -11.63
C GLY A 121 -7.64 4.09 -13.00
N TYR A 122 -8.94 3.97 -13.09
CA TYR A 122 -9.67 4.16 -14.34
C TYR A 122 -10.66 5.31 -14.20
N PHE A 123 -10.93 5.99 -15.30
CA PHE A 123 -11.94 7.04 -15.37
C PHE A 123 -12.78 6.88 -16.66
N ILE A 124 -13.96 7.47 -16.67
CA ILE A 124 -14.84 7.42 -17.83
C ILE A 124 -14.92 8.82 -18.43
N THR A 125 -14.70 8.89 -19.74
CA THR A 125 -14.72 10.13 -20.52
C THR A 125 -16.12 10.45 -21.05
N ASP A 126 -16.29 11.66 -21.60
CA ASP A 126 -17.51 12.14 -22.27
C ASP A 126 -17.87 11.35 -23.53
N ARG A 127 -16.98 10.49 -24.05
CA ARG A 127 -17.34 9.47 -25.07
C ARG A 127 -18.30 8.39 -24.55
N CYS A 128 -18.69 8.43 -23.26
CA CYS A 128 -19.59 7.44 -22.66
C CYS A 128 -21.03 7.62 -23.15
N HIS A 129 -21.59 6.58 -23.79
CA HIS A 129 -22.97 6.54 -24.25
C HIS A 129 -23.96 5.99 -23.20
N GLY A 130 -23.50 5.55 -22.01
CA GLY A 130 -24.36 5.04 -20.96
C GLY A 130 -24.89 3.61 -21.21
N CYS A 131 -24.16 2.78 -21.96
CA CYS A 131 -24.59 1.40 -22.33
C CYS A 131 -24.51 0.38 -21.19
N SER A 132 -23.94 0.75 -20.04
CA SER A 132 -23.82 -0.06 -18.80
C SER A 132 -23.01 -1.36 -18.91
N ILE A 133 -22.31 -1.62 -20.02
CA ILE A 133 -21.48 -2.83 -20.19
C ILE A 133 -20.36 -2.87 -19.16
N CYS A 134 -19.67 -1.73 -18.94
CA CYS A 134 -18.61 -1.63 -17.93
C CYS A 134 -19.09 -1.98 -16.51
N TYR A 135 -20.30 -1.52 -16.15
CA TYR A 135 -20.91 -1.87 -14.85
C TYR A 135 -21.19 -3.37 -14.75
N SER A 136 -21.73 -3.99 -15.82
CA SER A 136 -22.03 -5.43 -15.81
C SER A 136 -20.78 -6.28 -15.59
N LYS A 137 -19.63 -5.83 -16.11
CA LYS A 137 -18.33 -6.50 -15.99
C LYS A 137 -17.55 -6.15 -14.72
N CYS A 138 -17.96 -5.11 -13.98
CA CYS A 138 -17.28 -4.70 -12.75
C CYS A 138 -17.57 -5.69 -11.61
N PRO A 139 -16.56 -6.33 -11.02
CA PRO A 139 -16.76 -7.29 -9.92
C PRO A 139 -17.28 -6.61 -8.64
N GLN A 140 -16.89 -5.34 -8.40
CA GLN A 140 -17.33 -4.58 -7.22
C GLN A 140 -18.57 -3.72 -7.47
N LYS A 141 -19.07 -3.65 -8.73
CA LYS A 141 -20.18 -2.77 -9.09
C LYS A 141 -19.99 -1.31 -8.68
N CYS A 142 -18.73 -0.86 -8.67
CA CYS A 142 -18.30 0.46 -8.23
C CYS A 142 -18.37 1.54 -9.33
N ILE A 143 -19.29 1.43 -10.27
CA ILE A 143 -19.52 2.43 -11.31
C ILE A 143 -20.89 3.07 -11.08
N ASP A 144 -20.87 4.34 -10.73
CA ASP A 144 -22.08 5.15 -10.61
C ASP A 144 -22.63 5.49 -11.99
N MET A 145 -23.87 5.09 -12.24
CA MET A 145 -24.56 5.29 -13.51
C MET A 145 -25.56 6.44 -13.45
N THR A 146 -25.64 7.17 -12.34
CA THR A 146 -26.62 8.28 -12.17
C THR A 146 -26.20 9.54 -12.94
N ALA A 147 -24.89 9.72 -13.14
CA ALA A 147 -24.32 10.82 -13.93
C ALA A 147 -23.91 10.37 -15.34
N LYS A 148 -23.74 11.31 -16.25
CA LYS A 148 -23.13 11.08 -17.57
C LYS A 148 -22.03 12.12 -17.80
N PRO A 149 -20.78 11.67 -18.08
CA PRO A 149 -20.34 10.26 -18.12
C PRO A 149 -20.50 9.56 -16.77
N PHE A 150 -20.60 8.22 -16.80
CA PHE A 150 -20.61 7.42 -15.58
C PHE A 150 -19.33 7.67 -14.77
N VAL A 151 -19.38 7.47 -13.45
CA VAL A 151 -18.25 7.74 -12.55
C VAL A 151 -17.80 6.44 -11.87
N ILE A 152 -16.48 6.18 -11.89
CA ILE A 152 -15.90 5.05 -11.15
C ILE A 152 -15.59 5.52 -9.72
N GLN A 153 -16.21 4.86 -8.74
CA GLN A 153 -15.95 5.06 -7.31
C GLN A 153 -14.59 4.44 -6.98
N GLN A 154 -13.57 5.30 -6.86
CA GLN A 154 -12.18 4.86 -6.75
C GLN A 154 -11.91 4.09 -5.44
N GLU A 155 -12.61 4.44 -4.37
CA GLU A 155 -12.55 3.79 -3.07
C GLU A 155 -13.05 2.33 -3.07
N HIS A 156 -13.68 1.91 -4.16
CA HIS A 156 -14.15 0.53 -4.33
C HIS A 156 -13.57 -0.14 -5.59
N CYS A 157 -12.74 0.59 -6.33
CA CYS A 157 -12.18 0.10 -7.58
C CYS A 157 -10.96 -0.79 -7.33
N LEU A 158 -11.01 -2.05 -7.78
CA LEU A 158 -9.88 -3.00 -7.68
C LEU A 158 -8.81 -2.80 -8.76
N HIS A 159 -8.95 -1.81 -9.62
CA HIS A 159 -8.06 -1.57 -10.76
C HIS A 159 -7.87 -2.79 -11.69
N CYS A 160 -8.87 -3.67 -11.79
CA CYS A 160 -8.79 -4.92 -12.55
C CYS A 160 -8.81 -4.74 -14.08
N GLY A 161 -9.21 -3.57 -14.59
CA GLY A 161 -9.21 -3.28 -16.02
C GLY A 161 -10.41 -3.82 -16.81
N ASN A 162 -11.34 -4.56 -16.21
CA ASN A 162 -12.48 -5.12 -16.93
C ASN A 162 -13.37 -4.07 -17.61
N CYS A 163 -13.47 -2.87 -17.03
CA CYS A 163 -14.28 -1.78 -17.59
C CYS A 163 -13.67 -1.23 -18.89
N ILE A 164 -12.34 -1.07 -18.96
CA ILE A 164 -11.67 -0.59 -20.17
C ILE A 164 -11.71 -1.67 -21.28
N ALA A 165 -11.42 -2.92 -20.91
CA ALA A 165 -11.45 -4.03 -21.88
C ALA A 165 -12.83 -4.28 -22.49
N ALA A 166 -13.91 -3.96 -21.75
CA ALA A 166 -15.27 -4.21 -22.16
C ALA A 166 -15.95 -3.01 -22.86
N CYS A 167 -15.31 -1.83 -22.89
CA CYS A 167 -15.94 -0.63 -23.44
C CYS A 167 -15.88 -0.60 -24.97
N PRO A 168 -17.01 -0.70 -25.70
CA PRO A 168 -16.99 -0.70 -27.16
C PRO A 168 -16.76 0.69 -27.78
N PHE A 169 -16.75 1.74 -26.93
CA PHE A 169 -16.62 3.14 -27.36
C PHE A 169 -15.28 3.76 -26.95
N ASP A 170 -14.34 2.98 -26.42
CA ASP A 170 -13.07 3.48 -25.86
C ASP A 170 -13.25 4.68 -24.92
N ALA A 171 -14.37 4.66 -24.16
CA ALA A 171 -14.73 5.73 -23.25
C ALA A 171 -14.08 5.59 -21.86
N VAL A 172 -13.35 4.51 -21.59
CA VAL A 172 -12.66 4.30 -20.31
C VAL A 172 -11.17 4.51 -20.50
N GLY A 173 -10.61 5.44 -19.73
CA GLY A 173 -9.16 5.71 -19.68
C GLY A 173 -8.52 5.17 -18.41
N LYS A 174 -7.19 5.04 -18.45
CA LYS A 174 -6.35 4.72 -17.29
C LYS A 174 -5.51 5.93 -16.91
N ARG A 175 -5.49 6.28 -15.63
CA ARG A 175 -4.52 7.25 -15.09
C ARG A 175 -3.17 6.55 -14.96
N VAL A 176 -2.11 7.23 -15.35
CA VAL A 176 -0.71 6.76 -15.29
C VAL A 176 -0.02 7.42 -14.13
#